data_46813f79ae4290860ee1920d6e2e47d6
#
_entry.id   46813f79ae4290860ee1920d6e2e47d6
#
_cell.length_a   1.000
_cell.length_b   1.000
_cell.length_c   1.000
_cell.angle_alpha   90.00
_cell.angle_beta   90.00
_cell.angle_gamma   90.00
#
_symmetry.space_group_name_H-M   'P 1'
#
loop_
_entity.id
_entity.type
_entity.pdbx_description
1 polymer ?
#
loop_
_entity_poly.entity_id
_entity_poly.type
_entity_poly.pdbx_seq_one_letter_code
_entity_poly.pdbx_strand_id
1 'polypeptide(L)'
;VVLNIENDVKNEKMVIATPFKTSRQFYLNYKENYYVANGHVIFGDLKVDFVNATGLLDWGRGIWPYSHEWFWGSVSAFIDDVPFGLNIGWGFGDLTKATENMYFYDKKAYKVGVMRVDKDISNYMMPWHLHDDEGTIELSFEPIYDNYTENKLVVVNTHCHQVYGHFSGKIKTSEGEKEFSRLLGFIEHAVNRW
;
A
#
# COMPACT_ATOMS: atom_id res chain seq x y z
N VAL A 1 -0.02 17.08 -16.03
CA VAL A 1 0.99 16.33 -15.24
C VAL A 1 2.11 15.93 -16.17
N VAL A 2 3.34 16.20 -15.80
CA VAL A 2 4.56 15.70 -16.47
C VAL A 2 5.35 14.92 -15.43
N LEU A 3 5.61 13.64 -15.70
CA LEU A 3 6.33 12.74 -14.81
C LEU A 3 7.45 12.04 -15.58
N ASN A 4 8.67 12.12 -15.07
CA ASN A 4 9.76 11.24 -15.41
C ASN A 4 9.97 10.29 -14.22
N ILE A 5 9.77 9.02 -14.44
CA ILE A 5 9.86 7.99 -13.40
C ILE A 5 11.03 7.08 -13.73
N GLU A 6 11.96 6.95 -12.80
CA GLU A 6 13.11 6.09 -12.92
C GLU A 6 13.09 5.01 -11.84
N ASN A 7 13.50 3.82 -12.24
CA ASN A 7 13.61 2.67 -11.36
C ASN A 7 15.04 2.11 -11.38
N ASP A 8 15.57 1.78 -10.22
CA ASP A 8 16.77 0.95 -10.14
C ASP A 8 16.37 -0.53 -10.31
N VAL A 9 16.78 -1.13 -11.40
CA VAL A 9 16.50 -2.56 -11.72
C VAL A 9 16.98 -3.54 -10.65
N LYS A 10 17.84 -3.10 -9.73
CA LYS A 10 18.34 -3.92 -8.62
C LYS A 10 17.39 -3.95 -7.41
N ASN A 11 16.35 -3.12 -7.40
CA ASN A 11 15.35 -3.16 -6.35
C ASN A 11 14.57 -4.47 -6.40
N GLU A 12 14.46 -5.15 -5.28
CA GLU A 12 13.56 -6.30 -5.14
C GLU A 12 12.10 -5.84 -5.19
N LYS A 13 11.21 -6.72 -5.65
CA LYS A 13 9.84 -6.40 -6.01
C LYS A 13 8.88 -7.42 -5.44
N MET A 14 7.63 -7.01 -5.22
CA MET A 14 6.55 -7.91 -4.85
C MET A 14 5.85 -8.44 -6.11
N VAL A 15 5.77 -9.76 -6.23
CA VAL A 15 4.92 -10.43 -7.23
C VAL A 15 4.17 -11.55 -6.55
N ILE A 16 2.86 -11.56 -6.67
CA ILE A 16 2.00 -12.59 -6.08
C ILE A 16 0.84 -12.95 -7.01
N ALA A 17 0.46 -14.21 -7.01
CA ALA A 17 -0.79 -14.68 -7.59
C ALA A 17 -1.71 -15.16 -6.46
N THR A 18 -2.75 -14.40 -6.17
CA THR A 18 -3.72 -14.69 -5.11
C THR A 18 -4.94 -15.39 -5.71
N PRO A 19 -5.28 -16.63 -5.29
CA PRO A 19 -6.48 -17.30 -5.73
C PRO A 19 -7.74 -16.77 -4.98
N PHE A 20 -8.89 -16.93 -5.60
CA PHE A 20 -10.19 -16.79 -4.95
C PHE A 20 -10.85 -18.16 -4.75
N LYS A 21 -12.01 -18.19 -4.13
CA LYS A 21 -12.75 -19.44 -3.87
C LYS A 21 -13.06 -20.26 -5.13
N THR A 22 -13.28 -19.58 -6.25
CA THR A 22 -13.56 -20.22 -7.54
C THR A 22 -12.25 -20.48 -8.27
N SER A 23 -12.01 -21.70 -8.71
CA SER A 23 -10.74 -22.17 -9.29
C SER A 23 -10.24 -21.42 -10.55
N ARG A 24 -11.11 -20.63 -11.19
CA ARG A 24 -10.78 -19.81 -12.37
C ARG A 24 -10.56 -18.35 -12.03
N GLN A 25 -10.75 -17.97 -10.78
CA GLN A 25 -10.60 -16.59 -10.30
C GLN A 25 -9.27 -16.44 -9.58
N PHE A 26 -8.53 -15.44 -9.98
CA PHE A 26 -7.23 -15.11 -9.40
C PHE A 26 -6.90 -13.64 -9.64
N TYR A 27 -5.96 -13.15 -8.88
CA TYR A 27 -5.33 -11.85 -9.05
C TYR A 27 -3.81 -12.00 -9.07
N LEU A 28 -3.19 -11.68 -10.21
CA LEU A 28 -1.75 -11.51 -10.32
C LEU A 28 -1.42 -10.05 -10.05
N ASN A 29 -0.62 -9.81 -9.02
CA ASN A 29 -0.24 -8.48 -8.59
C ASN A 29 1.27 -8.30 -8.64
N TYR A 30 1.69 -7.14 -9.11
CA TYR A 30 3.07 -6.69 -9.17
C TYR A 30 3.14 -5.30 -8.55
N LYS A 31 3.96 -5.16 -7.50
CA LYS A 31 4.15 -3.87 -6.82
C LYS A 31 5.62 -3.56 -6.66
N GLU A 32 5.93 -2.32 -6.86
CA GLU A 32 7.28 -1.80 -6.73
C GLU A 32 7.23 -0.42 -6.09
N ASN A 33 7.90 -0.29 -4.95
CA ASN A 33 7.97 0.94 -4.17
C ASN A 33 9.25 1.73 -4.51
N TYR A 34 9.29 2.98 -4.06
CA TYR A 34 10.38 3.95 -4.15
C TYR A 34 10.98 4.16 -5.54
N TYR A 35 10.12 4.27 -6.55
CA TYR A 35 10.53 4.94 -7.79
C TYR A 35 10.99 6.36 -7.51
N VAL A 36 12.04 6.79 -8.17
CA VAL A 36 12.41 8.19 -8.18
C VAL A 36 11.60 8.91 -9.24
N ALA A 37 10.88 9.94 -8.84
CA ALA A 37 10.02 10.71 -9.72
C ALA A 37 10.45 12.18 -9.76
N ASN A 38 10.60 12.71 -10.97
CA ASN A 38 10.90 14.12 -11.22
C ASN A 38 9.85 14.69 -12.16
N GLY A 39 9.47 15.94 -11.98
CA GLY A 39 8.53 16.59 -12.87
C GLY A 39 7.69 17.68 -12.21
N HIS A 40 6.49 17.87 -12.72
CA HIS A 40 5.56 18.84 -12.16
C HIS A 40 4.10 18.44 -12.38
N VAL A 41 3.25 18.96 -11.52
CA VAL A 41 1.80 18.93 -11.66
C VAL A 41 1.27 20.34 -11.74
N ILE A 42 0.27 20.56 -12.59
CA ILE A 42 -0.46 21.83 -12.69
C ILE A 42 -1.93 21.53 -12.36
N PHE A 43 -2.46 22.29 -11.42
CA PHE A 43 -3.86 22.23 -11.02
C PHE A 43 -4.42 23.67 -10.93
N GLY A 44 -5.23 24.07 -11.92
CA GLY A 44 -5.61 25.46 -12.08
C GLY A 44 -4.36 26.34 -12.28
N ASP A 45 -4.22 27.36 -11.43
CA ASP A 45 -3.08 28.29 -11.45
C ASP A 45 -1.90 27.80 -10.58
N LEU A 46 -2.08 26.70 -9.84
CA LEU A 46 -1.05 26.14 -9.00
C LEU A 46 -0.15 25.21 -9.81
N LYS A 47 1.15 25.52 -9.86
CA LYS A 47 2.19 24.62 -10.35
C LYS A 47 3.03 24.13 -9.18
N VAL A 48 3.16 22.80 -9.06
CA VAL A 48 4.02 22.15 -8.06
C VAL A 48 5.09 21.37 -8.81
N ASP A 49 6.34 21.80 -8.65
CA ASP A 49 7.50 21.07 -9.14
C ASP A 49 7.99 20.11 -8.06
N PHE A 50 8.45 18.91 -8.44
CA PHE A 50 9.04 17.95 -7.54
C PHE A 50 10.31 17.34 -8.15
N VAL A 51 11.28 17.10 -7.28
CA VAL A 51 12.60 16.53 -7.62
C VAL A 51 12.90 15.43 -6.60
N ASN A 52 13.31 14.27 -7.10
CA ASN A 52 13.62 13.10 -6.28
C ASN A 52 12.46 12.70 -5.35
N ALA A 53 11.22 12.93 -5.80
CA ALA A 53 10.06 12.44 -5.11
C ALA A 53 10.00 10.91 -5.20
N THR A 54 9.36 10.29 -4.23
CA THR A 54 9.13 8.84 -4.24
C THR A 54 7.80 8.51 -4.89
N GLY A 55 7.76 7.40 -5.60
CA GLY A 55 6.56 6.87 -6.24
C GLY A 55 6.44 5.36 -6.05
N LEU A 56 5.30 4.83 -6.44
CA LEU A 56 5.08 3.39 -6.50
C LEU A 56 4.41 3.00 -7.82
N LEU A 57 4.69 1.79 -8.25
CA LEU A 57 3.94 1.12 -9.30
C LEU A 57 3.10 0.01 -8.67
N ASP A 58 1.79 0.07 -8.89
CA ASP A 58 0.86 -1.03 -8.65
C ASP A 58 0.28 -1.46 -9.99
N TRP A 59 0.54 -2.69 -10.36
CA TRP A 59 0.03 -3.28 -11.58
C TRP A 59 -0.53 -4.66 -11.29
N GLY A 60 -1.71 -4.94 -11.83
CA GLY A 60 -2.34 -6.22 -11.65
C GLY A 60 -3.22 -6.63 -12.80
N ARG A 61 -3.46 -7.93 -12.87
CA ARG A 61 -4.44 -8.54 -13.79
C ARG A 61 -5.04 -9.79 -13.18
N GLY A 62 -6.27 -10.10 -13.56
CA GLY A 62 -6.91 -11.29 -13.03
C GLY A 62 -8.35 -11.45 -13.50
N ILE A 63 -9.02 -12.41 -12.91
CA ILE A 63 -10.46 -12.64 -13.00
C ILE A 63 -10.99 -12.57 -11.58
N TRP A 64 -11.65 -11.48 -11.24
CA TRP A 64 -12.12 -11.20 -9.89
C TRP A 64 -13.54 -11.69 -9.66
N PRO A 65 -13.93 -12.00 -8.41
CA PRO A 65 -15.31 -12.21 -8.06
C PRO A 65 -16.18 -10.98 -8.34
N TYR A 66 -17.47 -11.19 -8.57
CA TYR A 66 -18.44 -10.11 -8.72
C TYR A 66 -18.53 -9.20 -7.50
N SER A 67 -18.31 -9.75 -6.29
CA SER A 67 -18.24 -8.99 -5.05
C SER A 67 -16.93 -9.30 -4.35
N HIS A 68 -16.19 -8.27 -3.99
CA HIS A 68 -14.91 -8.38 -3.31
C HIS A 68 -14.60 -7.10 -2.53
N GLU A 69 -13.69 -7.28 -1.59
CA GLU A 69 -13.25 -6.24 -0.65
C GLU A 69 -11.75 -6.41 -0.43
N TRP A 70 -11.07 -5.31 -0.18
CA TRP A 70 -9.67 -5.33 0.25
C TRP A 70 -9.33 -4.13 1.11
N PHE A 71 -8.30 -4.33 1.93
CA PHE A 71 -7.49 -3.26 2.50
C PHE A 71 -6.11 -3.32 1.89
N TRP A 72 -5.55 -2.16 1.62
CA TRP A 72 -4.20 -2.03 1.10
C TRP A 72 -3.54 -0.77 1.65
N GLY A 73 -2.33 -0.92 2.23
CA GLY A 73 -1.53 0.21 2.70
C GLY A 73 -0.18 0.24 2.01
N SER A 74 0.29 1.44 1.72
CA SER A 74 1.60 1.63 1.09
C SER A 74 2.29 2.91 1.54
N VAL A 75 3.63 2.80 1.61
CA VAL A 75 4.56 3.91 1.83
C VAL A 75 5.69 3.79 0.83
N SER A 76 6.14 4.90 0.28
CA SER A 76 7.41 5.02 -0.45
C SER A 76 8.12 6.25 0.08
N ALA A 77 9.24 6.05 0.78
CA ALA A 77 9.92 7.12 1.54
C ALA A 77 11.40 6.79 1.73
N PHE A 78 12.04 7.53 2.64
CA PHE A 78 13.38 7.26 3.12
C PHE A 78 13.39 7.16 4.64
N ILE A 79 14.19 6.24 5.17
CA ILE A 79 14.56 6.16 6.59
C ILE A 79 16.07 6.39 6.65
N ASP A 80 16.52 7.45 7.31
CA ASP A 80 17.95 7.83 7.40
C ASP A 80 18.65 7.86 6.03
N ASP A 81 18.00 8.49 5.03
CA ASP A 81 18.44 8.58 3.64
C ASP A 81 18.49 7.24 2.87
N VAL A 82 18.05 6.15 3.49
CA VAL A 82 17.96 4.83 2.84
C VAL A 82 16.55 4.63 2.27
N PRO A 83 16.41 4.19 1.01
CA PRO A 83 15.11 3.91 0.40
C PRO A 83 14.30 2.89 1.20
N PHE A 84 13.06 3.25 1.50
CA PHE A 84 12.09 2.43 2.23
C PHE A 84 10.78 2.35 1.47
N GLY A 85 10.25 1.14 1.35
CA GLY A 85 8.91 0.86 0.83
C GLY A 85 8.14 -0.04 1.77
N LEU A 86 6.86 0.20 1.95
CA LEU A 86 5.93 -0.67 2.67
C LEU A 86 4.80 -1.05 1.74
N ASN A 87 4.46 -2.34 1.70
CA ASN A 87 3.26 -2.86 1.06
C ASN A 87 2.60 -3.85 2.00
N ILE A 88 1.40 -3.53 2.44
CA ILE A 88 0.59 -4.38 3.32
C ILE A 88 -0.82 -4.50 2.76
N GLY A 89 -1.38 -5.71 2.76
CA GLY A 89 -2.73 -5.97 2.27
C GLY A 89 -3.42 -7.10 3.01
N TRP A 90 -4.73 -6.99 3.14
CA TRP A 90 -5.57 -8.03 3.73
C TRP A 90 -7.00 -7.96 3.18
N GLY A 91 -7.74 -9.05 3.35
CA GLY A 91 -9.14 -9.13 2.94
C GLY A 91 -9.37 -9.55 1.48
N PHE A 92 -8.35 -9.58 0.62
CA PHE A 92 -8.48 -9.85 -0.81
C PHE A 92 -8.01 -11.27 -1.19
N GLY A 93 -8.96 -12.12 -1.54
CA GLY A 93 -8.68 -13.50 -1.96
C GLY A 93 -8.35 -14.46 -0.82
N ASP A 94 -7.78 -15.61 -1.18
CA ASP A 94 -7.30 -16.62 -0.23
C ASP A 94 -5.84 -16.35 0.14
N LEU A 95 -5.63 -15.77 1.31
CA LEU A 95 -4.32 -15.41 1.84
C LEU A 95 -3.69 -16.51 2.71
N THR A 96 -4.30 -17.70 2.78
CA THR A 96 -3.79 -18.80 3.63
C THR A 96 -2.45 -19.36 3.14
N LYS A 97 -2.10 -19.18 1.87
CA LYS A 97 -0.87 -19.68 1.26
C LYS A 97 0.21 -18.65 1.12
N ALA A 98 -0.17 -17.41 0.86
CA ALA A 98 0.75 -16.28 0.72
C ALA A 98 0.01 -14.97 0.93
N THR A 99 0.73 -13.96 1.39
CA THR A 99 0.26 -12.58 1.50
C THR A 99 1.15 -11.68 0.67
N GLU A 100 0.66 -10.52 0.30
CA GLU A 100 1.47 -9.49 -0.34
C GLU A 100 2.29 -8.64 0.66
N ASN A 101 2.18 -8.94 1.95
CA ASN A 101 2.78 -8.15 3.02
C ASN A 101 4.29 -8.24 2.99
N MET A 102 4.94 -7.11 2.80
CA MET A 102 6.38 -6.94 2.87
C MET A 102 6.78 -5.47 3.02
N TYR A 103 7.97 -5.26 3.46
CA TYR A 103 8.65 -3.97 3.33
C TYR A 103 9.95 -4.15 2.57
N PHE A 104 10.40 -3.04 2.01
CA PHE A 104 11.65 -2.94 1.25
C PHE A 104 12.55 -1.95 1.98
N TYR A 105 13.77 -2.32 2.23
CA TYR A 105 14.77 -1.47 2.83
C TYR A 105 16.13 -1.72 2.19
N ASP A 106 16.78 -0.67 1.76
CA ASP A 106 18.06 -0.75 1.03
C ASP A 106 17.99 -1.76 -0.14
N LYS A 107 16.95 -1.66 -0.98
CA LYS A 107 16.71 -2.48 -2.18
C LYS A 107 16.34 -3.95 -1.91
N LYS A 108 16.31 -4.38 -0.66
CA LYS A 108 15.95 -5.75 -0.26
C LYS A 108 14.51 -5.82 0.22
N ALA A 109 13.86 -6.93 -0.10
CA ALA A 109 12.51 -7.25 0.36
C ALA A 109 12.56 -8.09 1.64
N TYR A 110 11.72 -7.71 2.60
CA TYR A 110 11.54 -8.43 3.85
C TYR A 110 10.07 -8.84 3.96
N LYS A 111 9.84 -10.14 4.07
CA LYS A 111 8.49 -10.67 4.19
C LYS A 111 7.90 -10.32 5.56
N VAL A 112 6.62 -10.00 5.57
CA VAL A 112 5.83 -9.69 6.76
C VAL A 112 4.75 -10.76 6.90
N GLY A 113 4.40 -11.12 8.10
CA GLY A 113 3.36 -12.08 8.44
C GLY A 113 1.95 -11.59 8.10
N VAL A 114 0.96 -12.23 8.66
CA VAL A 114 -0.44 -11.84 8.47
C VAL A 114 -0.73 -10.58 9.27
N MET A 115 -1.23 -9.55 8.59
CA MET A 115 -1.57 -8.28 9.24
C MET A 115 -2.74 -8.43 10.21
N ARG A 116 -2.60 -7.81 11.37
CA ARG A 116 -3.61 -7.56 12.38
C ARG A 116 -3.80 -6.06 12.51
N VAL A 117 -5.02 -5.61 12.50
CA VAL A 117 -5.34 -4.18 12.48
C VAL A 117 -6.37 -3.88 13.54
N ASP A 118 -5.99 -3.08 14.52
CA ASP A 118 -6.89 -2.53 15.54
C ASP A 118 -7.39 -1.17 15.06
N LYS A 119 -8.65 -1.10 14.70
CA LYS A 119 -9.27 0.07 14.15
C LYS A 119 -10.78 0.08 14.38
N ASP A 120 -11.31 1.25 14.66
CA ASP A 120 -12.74 1.52 14.59
C ASP A 120 -13.17 1.76 13.13
N ILE A 121 -13.85 0.79 12.54
CA ILE A 121 -14.34 0.86 11.16
C ILE A 121 -15.46 1.90 10.96
N SER A 122 -16.03 2.43 12.02
CA SER A 122 -17.05 3.49 11.95
C SER A 122 -16.44 4.87 11.68
N ASN A 123 -15.14 5.04 11.93
CA ASN A 123 -14.43 6.32 11.73
C ASN A 123 -13.01 6.11 11.19
N TYR A 124 -12.84 6.33 9.89
CA TYR A 124 -11.53 6.19 9.22
C TYR A 124 -10.48 7.22 9.66
N MET A 125 -10.91 8.31 10.29
CA MET A 125 -10.02 9.38 10.76
C MET A 125 -9.50 9.17 12.19
N MET A 126 -9.87 8.06 12.85
CA MET A 126 -9.22 7.66 14.11
C MET A 126 -7.88 6.97 13.83
N PRO A 127 -6.90 7.03 14.74
CA PRO A 127 -5.63 6.32 14.59
C PRO A 127 -5.83 4.81 14.43
N TRP A 128 -4.97 4.18 13.60
CA TRP A 128 -4.94 2.75 13.40
C TRP A 128 -3.67 2.17 14.03
N HIS A 129 -3.78 1.00 14.63
CA HIS A 129 -2.63 0.20 15.07
C HIS A 129 -2.56 -1.07 14.23
N LEU A 130 -1.39 -1.31 13.66
CA LEU A 130 -1.17 -2.43 12.75
C LEU A 130 0.08 -3.19 13.22
N HIS A 131 -0.03 -4.49 13.27
CA HIS A 131 1.10 -5.38 13.54
C HIS A 131 0.92 -6.68 12.76
N ASP A 132 1.97 -7.43 12.58
CA ASP A 132 1.88 -8.77 12.02
C ASP A 132 1.94 -9.84 13.14
N ASP A 133 1.46 -11.03 12.83
CA ASP A 133 1.43 -12.14 13.77
C ASP A 133 2.81 -12.73 14.10
N GLU A 134 3.84 -12.37 13.35
CA GLU A 134 5.23 -12.77 13.57
C GLU A 134 6.06 -11.72 14.36
N GLY A 135 5.48 -10.55 14.62
CA GLY A 135 6.16 -9.43 15.29
C GLY A 135 7.33 -8.87 14.48
N THR A 136 7.21 -8.89 13.14
CA THR A 136 8.19 -8.35 12.21
C THR A 136 8.08 -6.85 12.10
N ILE A 137 6.83 -6.34 12.14
CA ILE A 137 6.53 -4.91 12.10
C ILE A 137 5.50 -4.55 13.18
N GLU A 138 5.60 -3.32 13.66
CA GLU A 138 4.62 -2.68 14.53
C GLU A 138 4.47 -1.23 14.08
N LEU A 139 3.25 -0.85 13.70
CA LEU A 139 2.97 0.42 13.05
C LEU A 139 1.82 1.14 13.73
N SER A 140 1.93 2.45 13.83
CA SER A 140 0.80 3.36 14.01
C SER A 140 0.58 4.17 12.73
N PHE A 141 -0.68 4.42 12.42
CA PHE A 141 -1.07 5.25 11.30
C PHE A 141 -1.98 6.37 11.79
N GLU A 142 -1.58 7.61 11.57
CA GLU A 142 -2.30 8.82 11.92
C GLU A 142 -2.96 9.40 10.66
N PRO A 143 -4.28 9.26 10.48
CA PRO A 143 -5.00 9.82 9.34
C PRO A 143 -4.91 11.33 9.25
N ILE A 144 -4.80 11.86 8.03
CA ILE A 144 -4.84 13.29 7.71
C ILE A 144 -6.07 13.63 6.87
N TYR A 145 -6.37 12.77 5.89
CA TYR A 145 -7.42 13.02 4.92
C TYR A 145 -7.99 11.71 4.38
N ASP A 146 -9.32 11.61 4.34
CA ASP A 146 -10.05 10.49 3.73
C ASP A 146 -10.62 10.92 2.38
N ASN A 147 -10.07 10.37 1.31
CA ASN A 147 -10.58 10.55 -0.04
C ASN A 147 -11.64 9.48 -0.33
N TYR A 148 -12.87 9.76 0.08
CA TYR A 148 -13.99 8.85 -0.16
C TYR A 148 -14.54 9.00 -1.57
N THR A 149 -14.71 7.88 -2.26
CA THR A 149 -15.35 7.80 -3.56
C THR A 149 -16.44 6.74 -3.56
N GLU A 150 -17.55 7.01 -4.25
CA GLU A 150 -18.65 6.07 -4.39
C GLU A 150 -19.25 6.15 -5.79
N ASN A 151 -19.51 4.97 -6.39
CA ASN A 151 -20.23 4.85 -7.65
C ASN A 151 -21.35 3.83 -7.49
N LYS A 152 -22.59 4.27 -7.63
CA LYS A 152 -23.79 3.43 -7.56
C LYS A 152 -24.54 3.44 -8.88
N LEU A 153 -24.62 2.29 -9.50
CA LEU A 153 -25.48 1.99 -10.64
C LEU A 153 -26.34 0.76 -10.30
N VAL A 154 -27.30 0.44 -11.16
CA VAL A 154 -28.25 -0.67 -10.88
C VAL A 154 -27.55 -1.99 -10.53
N VAL A 155 -26.48 -2.34 -11.23
CA VAL A 155 -25.72 -3.59 -11.04
C VAL A 155 -24.30 -3.39 -10.52
N VAL A 156 -23.85 -2.16 -10.40
CA VAL A 156 -22.50 -1.80 -9.93
C VAL A 156 -22.64 -0.98 -8.66
N ASN A 157 -21.91 -1.36 -7.63
CA ASN A 157 -21.78 -0.58 -6.41
C ASN A 157 -20.34 -0.68 -5.93
N THR A 158 -19.61 0.41 -6.04
CA THR A 158 -18.24 0.49 -5.58
C THR A 158 -18.08 1.67 -4.65
N HIS A 159 -17.40 1.47 -3.53
CA HIS A 159 -16.96 2.57 -2.68
C HIS A 159 -15.56 2.30 -2.16
N CYS A 160 -14.82 3.37 -1.98
CA CYS A 160 -13.44 3.33 -1.54
C CYS A 160 -13.15 4.48 -0.59
N HIS A 161 -12.58 4.16 0.56
CA HIS A 161 -11.90 5.08 1.43
C HIS A 161 -10.40 4.99 1.17
N GLN A 162 -9.80 6.00 0.57
CA GLN A 162 -8.35 6.10 0.45
C GLN A 162 -7.86 7.13 1.47
N VAL A 163 -7.43 6.63 2.60
CA VAL A 163 -7.05 7.44 3.76
C VAL A 163 -5.57 7.75 3.69
N TYR A 164 -5.22 9.00 3.47
CA TYR A 164 -3.85 9.49 3.54
C TYR A 164 -3.48 9.79 4.99
N GLY A 165 -2.23 9.52 5.36
CA GLY A 165 -1.79 9.71 6.74
C GLY A 165 -0.30 9.46 6.92
N HIS A 166 0.13 9.54 8.17
CA HIS A 166 1.50 9.29 8.57
C HIS A 166 1.66 7.94 9.25
N PHE A 167 2.56 7.14 8.73
CA PHE A 167 3.01 5.92 9.40
C PHE A 167 4.20 6.22 10.31
N SER A 168 4.17 5.66 11.51
CA SER A 168 5.30 5.60 12.43
C SER A 168 5.43 4.17 12.96
N GLY A 169 6.63 3.74 13.29
CA GLY A 169 6.83 2.40 13.81
C GLY A 169 8.26 1.91 13.64
N LYS A 170 8.40 0.59 13.59
CA LYS A 170 9.70 -0.08 13.50
C LYS A 170 9.67 -1.30 12.61
N ILE A 171 10.81 -1.58 12.02
CA ILE A 171 11.06 -2.74 11.15
C ILE A 171 12.34 -3.47 11.61
N LYS A 172 12.40 -4.76 11.32
CA LYS A 172 13.59 -5.58 11.55
C LYS A 172 14.36 -5.77 10.24
N THR A 173 15.58 -5.26 10.17
CA THR A 173 16.45 -5.43 9.02
C THR A 173 17.58 -6.41 9.32
N SER A 174 18.40 -6.77 8.32
CA SER A 174 19.61 -7.55 8.53
C SER A 174 20.65 -6.86 9.43
N GLU A 175 20.53 -5.54 9.60
CA GLU A 175 21.43 -4.71 10.41
C GLU A 175 20.89 -4.39 11.80
N GLY A 176 19.69 -4.92 12.13
CA GLY A 176 18.98 -4.66 13.38
C GLY A 176 17.65 -3.97 13.17
N GLU A 177 17.07 -3.50 14.27
CA GLU A 177 15.81 -2.75 14.26
C GLU A 177 16.04 -1.32 13.79
N LYS A 178 15.13 -0.82 12.95
CA LYS A 178 15.07 0.58 12.50
C LYS A 178 13.73 1.16 12.89
N GLU A 179 13.76 2.32 13.52
CA GLU A 179 12.57 3.10 13.84
C GLU A 179 12.37 4.21 12.82
N PHE A 180 11.12 4.55 12.58
CA PHE A 180 10.77 5.67 11.72
C PHE A 180 9.54 6.39 12.25
N SER A 181 9.38 7.63 11.88
CA SER A 181 8.29 8.48 12.31
C SER A 181 7.75 9.34 11.19
N ARG A 182 6.41 9.42 11.12
CA ARG A 182 5.66 10.34 10.25
C ARG A 182 5.98 10.21 8.76
N LEU A 183 6.19 9.00 8.25
CA LEU A 183 6.31 8.78 6.81
C LEU A 183 4.93 8.86 6.16
N LEU A 184 4.80 9.71 5.13
CA LEU A 184 3.56 9.86 4.39
C LEU A 184 3.24 8.59 3.60
N GLY A 185 2.01 8.13 3.71
CA GLY A 185 1.49 7.00 2.98
C GLY A 185 -0.04 7.02 2.95
N PHE A 186 -0.62 5.89 2.61
CA PHE A 186 -2.08 5.74 2.63
C PHE A 186 -2.48 4.33 3.04
N ILE A 187 -3.73 4.20 3.49
CA ILE A 187 -4.45 2.93 3.61
C ILE A 187 -5.76 3.07 2.83
N GLU A 188 -5.99 2.12 1.95
CA GLU A 188 -7.20 2.01 1.15
C GLU A 188 -8.09 0.89 1.69
N HIS A 189 -9.39 1.17 1.79
CA HIS A 189 -10.43 0.18 2.00
C HIS A 189 -11.43 0.29 0.84
N ALA A 190 -11.45 -0.70 0.00
CA ALA A 190 -12.33 -0.74 -1.17
C ALA A 190 -13.30 -1.91 -1.09
N VAL A 191 -14.57 -1.62 -1.35
CA VAL A 191 -15.64 -2.61 -1.46
C VAL A 191 -16.28 -2.48 -2.82
N ASN A 192 -16.31 -3.56 -3.57
CA ASN A 192 -16.73 -3.55 -4.95
C ASN A 192 -17.74 -4.65 -5.26
N ARG A 193 -18.69 -4.28 -6.10
CA ARG A 193 -19.67 -5.18 -6.71
C ARG A 193 -19.96 -4.71 -8.13
N TRP A 194 -19.52 -5.49 -9.14
CA TRP A 194 -19.71 -5.20 -10.57
C TRP A 194 -19.99 -6.45 -11.38
#